data_8bfc556218dcab447daf399961dbc1db
#
_entry.id   8bfc556218dcab447daf399961dbc1db
#
_cell.length_a   1.000
_cell.length_b   1.000
_cell.length_c   1.000
_cell.angle_alpha   90.00
_cell.angle_beta   90.00
_cell.angle_gamma   90.00
#
_symmetry.space_group_name_H-M   'P 1'
#
loop_
_entity.id
_entity.type
_entity.pdbx_description
1 polymer ?
#
loop_
_entity_poly.entity_id
_entity_poly.type
_entity_poly.pdbx_seq_one_letter_code
_entity_poly.pdbx_strand_id
1 'polypeptide(L)'
;MLILKKQYGKMHNSLNKRTRNICFFALLTLFSCALFSCHRQNATGSVVASSEGEKTEKDDPYVEGNKNIMRRENEEIQMFVKRYGWDMQRTPTGLYIEVLAPGNGELYKENDPVNLEYRTFLLSGEMIYCSDSLGVKHFVVNRSEEIDALHEAVQLLRPGARARLVIPSYLAYGVAGDGDRIRGLQPIMMEIELLEISDNHLNNNYIPDPYN
;
A
#
# COMPACT_ATOMS: atom_id res chain seq x y z
N MET A 1 58.01 1.29 -15.31
CA MET A 1 57.36 0.30 -16.22
C MET A 1 55.86 0.09 -15.94
N LEU A 2 55.28 0.74 -14.94
CA LEU A 2 53.85 0.58 -14.55
C LEU A 2 52.91 1.64 -15.16
N ILE A 3 53.40 2.77 -15.63
CA ILE A 3 52.58 3.90 -16.11
C ILE A 3 52.12 3.68 -17.58
N LEU A 4 52.88 2.98 -18.39
CA LEU A 4 52.55 2.70 -19.80
C LEU A 4 51.42 1.67 -19.99
N LYS A 5 51.23 0.72 -19.04
CA LYS A 5 50.12 -0.26 -19.10
C LYS A 5 48.74 0.36 -18.79
N LYS A 6 48.71 1.45 -18.03
CA LYS A 6 47.45 2.12 -17.67
C LYS A 6 46.89 3.01 -18.76
N GLN A 7 47.75 3.51 -19.65
CA GLN A 7 47.34 4.30 -20.83
C GLN A 7 46.78 3.42 -21.95
N TYR A 8 47.36 2.22 -22.17
CA TYR A 8 46.95 1.31 -23.25
C TYR A 8 45.54 0.73 -22.98
N GLY A 9 45.19 0.44 -21.73
CA GLY A 9 43.86 -0.08 -21.37
C GLY A 9 42.73 0.95 -21.56
N LYS A 10 43.01 2.23 -21.42
CA LYS A 10 42.01 3.30 -21.56
C LYS A 10 41.67 3.62 -23.01
N MET A 11 42.65 3.41 -23.94
CA MET A 11 42.48 3.65 -25.38
C MET A 11 41.71 2.52 -26.08
N HIS A 12 41.94 1.25 -25.67
CA HIS A 12 41.24 0.09 -26.22
C HIS A 12 39.75 0.05 -25.85
N ASN A 13 39.39 0.56 -24.65
CA ASN A 13 38.00 0.59 -24.19
C ASN A 13 37.17 1.73 -24.83
N SER A 14 37.84 2.79 -25.32
CA SER A 14 37.17 3.91 -26.00
C SER A 14 36.84 3.56 -27.48
N LEU A 15 37.68 2.79 -28.14
CA LEU A 15 37.43 2.34 -29.53
C LEU A 15 36.28 1.32 -29.58
N ASN A 16 36.18 0.44 -28.61
CA ASN A 16 35.13 -0.60 -28.58
C ASN A 16 33.73 -0.04 -28.32
N LYS A 17 33.59 1.10 -27.61
CA LYS A 17 32.31 1.79 -27.44
C LYS A 17 31.81 2.48 -28.71
N ARG A 18 32.69 3.06 -29.50
CA ARG A 18 32.31 3.75 -30.75
C ARG A 18 31.87 2.78 -31.85
N THR A 19 32.59 1.68 -32.04
CA THR A 19 32.20 0.65 -33.01
C THR A 19 30.94 -0.08 -32.68
N ARG A 20 30.66 -0.32 -31.39
CA ARG A 20 29.43 -0.96 -30.93
C ARG A 20 28.19 -0.10 -31.14
N ASN A 21 28.28 1.22 -30.95
CA ASN A 21 27.19 2.15 -31.22
C ASN A 21 26.91 2.33 -32.73
N ILE A 22 27.93 2.28 -33.60
CA ILE A 22 27.75 2.37 -35.06
C ILE A 22 27.04 1.11 -35.59
N CYS A 23 27.38 -0.08 -35.10
CA CYS A 23 26.67 -1.31 -35.46
C CYS A 23 25.22 -1.33 -34.98
N PHE A 24 24.94 -0.74 -33.81
CA PHE A 24 23.58 -0.68 -33.28
C PHE A 24 22.66 0.26 -34.09
N PHE A 25 23.20 1.39 -34.56
CA PHE A 25 22.45 2.33 -35.40
C PHE A 25 22.25 1.79 -36.83
N ALA A 26 23.22 1.06 -37.39
CA ALA A 26 23.10 0.43 -38.70
C ALA A 26 22.05 -0.72 -38.69
N LEU A 27 21.93 -1.48 -37.60
CA LEU A 27 20.92 -2.54 -37.46
C LEU A 27 19.50 -1.99 -37.28
N LEU A 28 19.36 -0.83 -36.61
CA LEU A 28 18.06 -0.18 -36.36
C LEU A 28 17.46 0.42 -37.63
N THR A 29 18.30 0.91 -38.57
CA THR A 29 17.84 1.49 -39.85
C THR A 29 17.42 0.44 -40.88
N LEU A 30 17.99 -0.76 -40.85
CA LEU A 30 17.58 -1.88 -41.72
C LEU A 30 16.23 -2.50 -41.30
N PHE A 31 15.85 -2.40 -40.03
CA PHE A 31 14.56 -2.93 -39.55
C PHE A 31 13.36 -2.00 -39.86
N SER A 32 13.61 -0.70 -40.10
CA SER A 32 12.58 0.28 -40.41
C SER A 32 11.99 0.20 -41.83
N CYS A 33 12.70 -0.43 -42.79
CA CYS A 33 12.22 -0.51 -44.18
C CYS A 33 11.31 -1.69 -44.49
N ALA A 34 11.07 -2.62 -43.54
CA ALA A 34 10.29 -3.83 -43.80
C ALA A 34 8.80 -3.70 -43.50
N LEU A 35 8.31 -2.55 -42.97
CA LEU A 35 6.93 -2.39 -42.55
C LEU A 35 6.05 -1.51 -43.44
N PHE A 36 6.53 -1.12 -44.65
CA PHE A 36 5.71 -0.42 -45.62
C PHE A 36 5.41 -1.33 -46.82
N SER A 37 4.54 -2.32 -46.63
CA SER A 37 3.88 -3.01 -47.74
C SER A 37 2.38 -2.73 -47.63
N CYS A 38 1.93 -1.68 -48.33
CA CYS A 38 0.52 -1.42 -48.58
C CYS A 38 -0.07 -2.52 -49.46
N HIS A 39 -0.98 -3.31 -48.97
CA HIS A 39 -1.91 -4.06 -49.80
C HIS A 39 -3.29 -3.38 -49.77
N ARG A 40 -3.62 -2.76 -50.93
CA ARG A 40 -4.91 -2.11 -51.21
C ARG A 40 -5.83 -3.15 -51.84
N GLN A 41 -6.85 -3.59 -51.17
CA GLN A 41 -7.99 -4.28 -51.79
C GLN A 41 -9.30 -3.53 -51.47
N ASN A 42 -9.96 -3.08 -52.53
CA ASN A 42 -11.32 -2.57 -52.53
C ASN A 42 -12.28 -3.76 -52.41
N ALA A 43 -13.13 -3.75 -51.41
CA ALA A 43 -14.42 -4.47 -51.45
C ALA A 43 -15.48 -3.60 -50.77
N THR A 44 -16.45 -3.21 -51.58
CA THR A 44 -17.69 -2.56 -51.21
C THR A 44 -18.51 -3.50 -50.32
N GLY A 45 -18.74 -3.11 -49.09
CA GLY A 45 -19.70 -3.78 -48.21
C GLY A 45 -20.05 -2.81 -47.07
N SER A 46 -21.27 -2.25 -47.14
CA SER A 46 -21.88 -1.40 -46.14
C SER A 46 -22.12 -2.20 -44.87
N VAL A 47 -21.22 -2.05 -43.87
CA VAL A 47 -21.44 -2.51 -42.50
C VAL A 47 -21.49 -1.26 -41.64
N VAL A 48 -22.61 -1.10 -40.93
CA VAL A 48 -22.83 -0.08 -39.92
C VAL A 48 -21.73 -0.24 -38.86
N ALA A 49 -20.73 0.62 -38.90
CA ALA A 49 -19.73 0.71 -37.84
C ALA A 49 -20.38 1.39 -36.64
N SER A 50 -20.82 0.60 -35.67
CA SER A 50 -20.98 1.06 -34.32
C SER A 50 -19.59 1.47 -33.83
N SER A 51 -19.36 2.77 -33.76
CA SER A 51 -18.20 3.33 -33.08
C SER A 51 -18.34 3.03 -31.59
N GLU A 52 -17.84 1.91 -31.16
CA GLU A 52 -17.44 1.73 -29.74
C GLU A 52 -16.29 2.70 -29.52
N GLY A 53 -16.62 3.91 -29.04
CA GLY A 53 -15.66 4.84 -28.53
C GLY A 53 -14.92 4.15 -27.40
N GLU A 54 -13.61 4.06 -27.54
CA GLU A 54 -12.68 3.67 -26.49
C GLU A 54 -12.93 4.61 -25.31
N LYS A 55 -13.79 4.18 -24.37
CA LYS A 55 -13.99 4.87 -23.09
C LYS A 55 -12.66 4.81 -22.37
N THR A 56 -11.94 5.90 -22.38
CA THR A 56 -10.78 6.05 -21.52
C THR A 56 -11.25 5.87 -20.07
N GLU A 57 -10.48 5.15 -19.26
CA GLU A 57 -10.73 4.88 -17.82
C GLU A 57 -11.05 6.16 -17.00
N LYS A 58 -10.80 7.33 -17.57
CA LYS A 58 -11.11 8.66 -17.00
C LYS A 58 -12.60 9.04 -17.03
N ASP A 59 -13.41 8.41 -17.87
CA ASP A 59 -14.81 8.81 -18.11
C ASP A 59 -15.81 7.83 -17.50
N ASP A 60 -15.34 6.86 -16.67
CA ASP A 60 -16.23 5.96 -15.96
C ASP A 60 -16.83 6.66 -14.73
N PRO A 61 -18.16 6.88 -14.68
CA PRO A 61 -18.83 7.54 -13.55
C PRO A 61 -18.58 6.85 -12.20
N TYR A 62 -18.35 5.53 -12.19
CA TYR A 62 -18.06 4.78 -10.97
C TYR A 62 -16.65 5.10 -10.45
N VAL A 63 -15.67 5.21 -11.35
CA VAL A 63 -14.28 5.58 -10.98
C VAL A 63 -14.25 7.01 -10.42
N GLU A 64 -14.95 7.95 -11.06
CA GLU A 64 -15.03 9.33 -10.59
C GLU A 64 -15.81 9.44 -9.27
N GLY A 65 -16.89 8.66 -9.11
CA GLY A 65 -17.64 8.56 -7.86
C GLY A 65 -16.75 8.10 -6.70
N ASN A 66 -15.96 7.04 -6.89
CA ASN A 66 -15.05 6.52 -5.88
C ASN A 66 -13.93 7.53 -5.52
N LYS A 67 -13.34 8.21 -6.50
CA LYS A 67 -12.36 9.27 -6.27
C LYS A 67 -12.95 10.40 -5.43
N ASN A 68 -14.18 10.82 -5.67
CA ASN A 68 -14.85 11.86 -4.93
C ASN A 68 -15.11 11.45 -3.47
N ILE A 69 -15.49 10.19 -3.22
CA ILE A 69 -15.66 9.64 -1.87
C ILE A 69 -14.33 9.67 -1.13
N MET A 70 -13.26 9.10 -1.71
CA MET A 70 -11.93 9.09 -1.11
C MET A 70 -11.39 10.50 -0.82
N ARG A 71 -11.64 11.45 -1.70
CA ARG A 71 -11.23 12.84 -1.50
C ARG A 71 -11.93 13.48 -0.32
N ARG A 72 -13.25 13.35 -0.21
CA ARG A 72 -14.05 13.88 0.93
C ARG A 72 -13.60 13.28 2.26
N GLU A 73 -13.40 11.98 2.29
CA GLU A 73 -12.93 11.27 3.47
C GLU A 73 -11.52 11.76 3.89
N ASN A 74 -10.62 11.92 2.94
CA ASN A 74 -9.29 12.45 3.23
C ASN A 74 -9.34 13.90 3.74
N GLU A 75 -10.22 14.75 3.21
CA GLU A 75 -10.46 16.11 3.71
C GLU A 75 -11.00 16.08 5.16
N GLU A 76 -11.93 15.18 5.47
CA GLU A 76 -12.48 14.99 6.82
C GLU A 76 -11.38 14.57 7.81
N ILE A 77 -10.56 13.58 7.44
CA ILE A 77 -9.43 13.12 8.25
C ILE A 77 -8.44 14.25 8.50
N GLN A 78 -8.07 15.01 7.47
CA GLN A 78 -7.14 16.13 7.62
C GLN A 78 -7.68 17.21 8.57
N MET A 79 -8.98 17.52 8.46
CA MET A 79 -9.62 18.49 9.38
C MET A 79 -9.65 17.93 10.81
N PHE A 80 -9.89 16.64 10.98
CA PHE A 80 -9.86 15.96 12.28
C PHE A 80 -8.46 16.04 12.91
N VAL A 81 -7.42 15.61 12.21
CA VAL A 81 -6.02 15.65 12.68
C VAL A 81 -5.61 17.08 13.06
N LYS A 82 -5.94 18.05 12.20
CA LYS A 82 -5.65 19.47 12.44
C LYS A 82 -6.37 19.99 13.69
N ARG A 83 -7.63 19.61 13.92
CA ARG A 83 -8.42 20.03 15.08
C ARG A 83 -7.77 19.65 16.41
N TYR A 84 -7.18 18.44 16.46
CA TYR A 84 -6.50 17.95 17.65
C TYR A 84 -5.03 18.35 17.73
N GLY A 85 -4.48 18.94 16.68
CA GLY A 85 -3.07 19.37 16.62
C GLY A 85 -2.08 18.20 16.64
N TRP A 86 -2.46 17.03 16.13
CA TRP A 86 -1.62 15.84 16.11
C TRP A 86 -0.58 15.92 15.01
N ASP A 87 0.66 15.46 15.32
CA ASP A 87 1.77 15.38 14.35
C ASP A 87 1.80 14.00 13.68
N MET A 88 0.81 13.77 12.83
CA MET A 88 0.64 12.49 12.15
C MET A 88 1.37 12.44 10.82
N GLN A 89 2.10 11.34 10.61
CA GLN A 89 2.65 10.98 9.31
C GLN A 89 1.60 10.21 8.49
N ARG A 90 1.50 10.54 7.20
CA ARG A 90 0.63 9.81 6.28
C ARG A 90 1.46 8.84 5.45
N THR A 91 1.09 7.57 5.45
CA THR A 91 1.72 6.54 4.62
C THR A 91 1.29 6.64 3.15
N PRO A 92 1.99 5.98 2.23
CA PRO A 92 1.59 5.93 0.82
C PRO A 92 0.20 5.30 0.58
N THR A 93 -0.23 4.37 1.42
CA THR A 93 -1.56 3.75 1.37
C THR A 93 -2.66 4.67 1.86
N GLY A 94 -2.31 5.68 2.68
CA GLY A 94 -3.23 6.67 3.22
C GLY A 94 -3.51 6.55 4.71
N LEU A 95 -2.90 5.61 5.41
CA LEU A 95 -2.95 5.52 6.87
C LEU A 95 -2.26 6.74 7.49
N TYR A 96 -2.89 7.34 8.51
CA TYR A 96 -2.27 8.36 9.34
C TYR A 96 -1.82 7.74 10.65
N ILE A 97 -0.54 7.93 11.01
CA ILE A 97 0.08 7.35 12.20
C ILE A 97 0.88 8.40 12.97
N GLU A 98 0.71 8.40 14.30
CA GLU A 98 1.54 9.14 15.24
C GLU A 98 2.08 8.16 16.28
N VAL A 99 3.42 8.06 16.39
CA VAL A 99 4.06 7.21 17.37
C VAL A 99 4.18 7.96 18.70
N LEU A 100 3.42 7.53 19.70
CA LEU A 100 3.40 8.14 21.04
C LEU A 100 4.52 7.62 21.93
N ALA A 101 4.86 6.33 21.76
CA ALA A 101 6.02 5.70 22.39
C ALA A 101 6.62 4.69 21.40
N PRO A 102 7.94 4.71 21.16
CA PRO A 102 8.54 3.96 20.04
C PRO A 102 8.65 2.45 20.27
N GLY A 103 8.54 1.97 21.51
CA GLY A 103 8.79 0.56 21.84
C GLY A 103 10.27 0.18 21.72
N ASN A 104 10.54 -1.13 21.78
CA ASN A 104 11.90 -1.69 21.74
C ASN A 104 11.96 -2.93 20.86
N GLY A 105 13.16 -3.37 20.47
CA GLY A 105 13.36 -4.57 19.66
C GLY A 105 13.28 -4.35 18.15
N GLU A 106 13.08 -5.42 17.40
CA GLU A 106 12.93 -5.37 15.94
C GLU A 106 11.50 -4.98 15.54
N LEU A 107 11.36 -4.47 14.33
CA LEU A 107 10.06 -4.26 13.70
C LEU A 107 9.40 -5.60 13.38
N TYR A 108 8.08 -5.66 13.51
CA TYR A 108 7.32 -6.83 13.10
C TYR A 108 7.42 -7.08 11.59
N LYS A 109 7.49 -8.36 11.24
CA LYS A 109 7.58 -8.86 9.87
C LYS A 109 6.32 -9.66 9.52
N GLU A 110 6.16 -9.98 8.26
CA GLU A 110 5.14 -10.91 7.81
C GLU A 110 5.26 -12.24 8.56
N ASN A 111 4.13 -12.80 8.96
CA ASN A 111 3.96 -14.00 9.78
C ASN A 111 4.36 -13.88 11.26
N ASP A 112 4.74 -12.71 11.74
CA ASP A 112 4.96 -12.53 13.18
C ASP A 112 3.62 -12.48 13.93
N PRO A 113 3.51 -13.14 15.10
CA PRO A 113 2.35 -13.00 15.97
C PRO A 113 2.36 -11.63 16.66
N VAL A 114 1.19 -11.05 16.81
CA VAL A 114 1.00 -9.73 17.45
C VAL A 114 -0.07 -9.83 18.52
N ASN A 115 0.24 -9.25 19.68
CA ASN A 115 -0.72 -9.01 20.75
C ASN A 115 -0.89 -7.49 20.91
N LEU A 116 -2.11 -7.02 20.89
CA LEU A 116 -2.38 -5.59 20.82
C LEU A 116 -3.58 -5.20 21.69
N GLU A 117 -3.35 -4.24 22.59
CA GLU A 117 -4.42 -3.49 23.24
C GLU A 117 -4.85 -2.35 22.34
N TYR A 118 -6.16 -2.02 22.38
CA TYR A 118 -6.71 -1.01 21.48
C TYR A 118 -7.93 -0.30 22.06
N ARG A 119 -8.14 0.91 21.56
CA ARG A 119 -9.38 1.67 21.66
C ARG A 119 -9.74 2.20 20.29
N THR A 120 -10.97 1.95 19.84
CA THR A 120 -11.48 2.40 18.55
C THR A 120 -12.54 3.46 18.74
N PHE A 121 -12.42 4.55 17.98
CA PHE A 121 -13.31 5.70 18.04
C PHE A 121 -13.80 6.07 16.64
N LEU A 122 -14.99 6.60 16.56
CA LEU A 122 -15.43 7.39 15.40
C LEU A 122 -14.74 8.75 15.41
N LEU A 123 -14.66 9.42 14.27
CA LEU A 123 -14.12 10.79 14.20
C LEU A 123 -15.01 11.82 14.94
N SER A 124 -16.21 11.43 15.36
CA SER A 124 -17.04 12.20 16.29
C SER A 124 -16.47 12.24 17.71
N GLY A 125 -15.54 11.33 18.06
CA GLY A 125 -14.99 11.11 19.40
C GLY A 125 -15.73 10.03 20.20
N GLU A 126 -16.76 9.40 19.64
CA GLU A 126 -17.44 8.27 20.28
C GLU A 126 -16.54 7.04 20.28
N MET A 127 -16.28 6.48 21.48
CA MET A 127 -15.58 5.20 21.62
C MET A 127 -16.54 4.04 21.31
N ILE A 128 -16.14 3.18 20.40
CA ILE A 128 -16.98 2.06 19.93
C ILE A 128 -16.50 0.72 20.47
N TYR A 129 -15.19 0.47 20.42
CA TYR A 129 -14.59 -0.78 20.87
C TYR A 129 -13.34 -0.53 21.69
N CYS A 130 -13.06 -1.40 22.66
CA CYS A 130 -11.81 -1.37 23.41
C CYS A 130 -11.45 -2.76 23.94
N SER A 131 -10.15 -3.00 24.12
CA SER A 131 -9.62 -4.23 24.68
C SER A 131 -10.06 -4.48 26.13
N ASP A 132 -10.38 -3.43 26.90
CA ASP A 132 -10.90 -3.57 28.26
C ASP A 132 -12.22 -4.36 28.30
N SER A 133 -13.02 -4.29 27.23
CA SER A 133 -14.34 -4.96 27.14
C SER A 133 -14.31 -6.21 26.26
N LEU A 134 -13.52 -6.22 25.20
CA LEU A 134 -13.52 -7.28 24.18
C LEU A 134 -12.28 -8.18 24.25
N GLY A 135 -11.33 -7.84 25.11
CA GLY A 135 -10.05 -8.52 25.22
C GLY A 135 -9.01 -8.00 24.24
N VAL A 136 -7.77 -8.41 24.45
CA VAL A 136 -6.62 -8.13 23.62
C VAL A 136 -6.81 -8.76 22.25
N LYS A 137 -6.46 -8.05 21.19
CA LYS A 137 -6.40 -8.64 19.82
C LYS A 137 -5.18 -9.49 19.67
N HIS A 138 -5.38 -10.67 19.08
CA HIS A 138 -4.31 -11.61 18.71
C HIS A 138 -4.41 -11.89 17.22
N PHE A 139 -3.38 -11.60 16.48
CA PHE A 139 -3.35 -11.87 15.04
C PHE A 139 -1.93 -12.11 14.53
N VAL A 140 -1.83 -12.65 13.31
CA VAL A 140 -0.57 -12.89 12.62
C VAL A 140 -0.47 -11.91 11.45
N VAL A 141 0.65 -11.18 11.36
CA VAL A 141 0.87 -10.14 10.33
C VAL A 141 0.67 -10.72 8.94
N ASN A 142 -0.21 -10.10 8.15
CA ASN A 142 -0.57 -10.47 6.77
C ASN A 142 -1.14 -11.89 6.59
N ARG A 143 -1.64 -12.52 7.67
CA ARG A 143 -2.22 -13.88 7.62
C ARG A 143 -3.62 -13.96 8.21
N SER A 144 -3.93 -13.14 9.18
CA SER A 144 -5.22 -13.16 9.89
C SER A 144 -6.22 -12.20 9.24
N GLU A 145 -7.50 -12.43 9.48
CA GLU A 145 -8.60 -11.56 9.06
C GLU A 145 -8.70 -10.33 9.97
N GLU A 146 -7.73 -9.43 9.89
CA GLU A 146 -7.74 -8.12 10.51
C GLU A 146 -7.75 -7.03 9.44
N ILE A 147 -8.10 -5.81 9.82
CA ILE A 147 -8.11 -4.68 8.90
C ILE A 147 -6.70 -4.38 8.39
N ASP A 148 -6.58 -4.03 7.10
CA ASP A 148 -5.29 -3.78 6.43
C ASP A 148 -4.45 -2.73 7.16
N ALA A 149 -5.10 -1.71 7.73
CA ALA A 149 -4.43 -0.69 8.51
C ALA A 149 -3.66 -1.23 9.73
N LEU A 150 -4.15 -2.27 10.41
CA LEU A 150 -3.45 -2.87 11.54
C LEU A 150 -2.23 -3.68 11.06
N HIS A 151 -2.37 -4.42 9.98
CA HIS A 151 -1.22 -5.12 9.38
C HIS A 151 -0.12 -4.16 8.95
N GLU A 152 -0.48 -3.04 8.36
CA GLU A 152 0.48 -2.00 7.98
C GLU A 152 1.10 -1.31 9.21
N ALA A 153 0.27 -0.88 10.16
CA ALA A 153 0.74 -0.14 11.33
C ALA A 153 1.74 -0.92 12.16
N VAL A 154 1.47 -2.20 12.43
CA VAL A 154 2.37 -3.03 13.27
C VAL A 154 3.74 -3.21 12.61
N GLN A 155 3.84 -3.27 11.29
CA GLN A 155 5.12 -3.37 10.58
C GLN A 155 5.94 -2.07 10.63
N LEU A 156 5.33 -0.95 11.03
CA LEU A 156 6.00 0.34 11.26
C LEU A 156 6.39 0.54 12.75
N LEU A 157 5.98 -0.37 13.63
CA LEU A 157 6.12 -0.27 15.07
C LEU A 157 6.97 -1.40 15.64
N ARG A 158 7.37 -1.24 16.91
CA ARG A 158 8.14 -2.24 17.66
C ARG A 158 7.32 -2.76 18.83
N PRO A 159 7.64 -3.93 19.40
CA PRO A 159 7.05 -4.38 20.66
C PRO A 159 7.11 -3.29 21.73
N GLY A 160 6.03 -3.14 22.50
CA GLY A 160 5.89 -2.09 23.51
C GLY A 160 5.61 -0.69 22.95
N ALA A 161 5.48 -0.52 21.64
CA ALA A 161 5.14 0.77 21.05
C ALA A 161 3.68 1.14 21.32
N ARG A 162 3.45 2.44 21.53
CA ARG A 162 2.10 3.02 21.52
C ARG A 162 1.96 3.97 20.35
N ALA A 163 0.85 3.88 19.65
CA ALA A 163 0.58 4.74 18.51
C ALA A 163 -0.89 5.14 18.45
N ARG A 164 -1.14 6.23 17.76
CA ARG A 164 -2.46 6.67 17.36
C ARG A 164 -2.56 6.59 15.85
N LEU A 165 -3.66 6.03 15.38
CA LEU A 165 -3.94 5.81 13.97
C LEU A 165 -5.20 6.59 13.60
N VAL A 166 -5.24 7.23 12.43
CA VAL A 166 -6.50 7.62 11.78
C VAL A 166 -6.56 6.88 10.46
N ILE A 167 -7.58 6.07 10.32
CA ILE A 167 -7.69 5.00 9.33
C ILE A 167 -8.81 5.35 8.36
N PRO A 168 -8.51 5.56 7.08
CA PRO A 168 -9.52 5.68 6.05
C PRO A 168 -10.39 4.42 5.96
N SER A 169 -11.65 4.58 5.57
CA SER A 169 -12.59 3.47 5.53
C SER A 169 -12.11 2.28 4.70
N TYR A 170 -11.45 2.54 3.58
CA TYR A 170 -10.94 1.49 2.68
C TYR A 170 -9.76 0.67 3.26
N LEU A 171 -9.08 1.15 4.30
CA LEU A 171 -8.09 0.40 5.08
C LEU A 171 -8.68 -0.20 6.36
N ALA A 172 -9.95 0.09 6.64
CA ALA A 172 -10.71 -0.42 7.78
C ALA A 172 -11.81 -1.39 7.30
N TYR A 173 -13.06 -0.96 7.35
CA TYR A 173 -14.22 -1.82 7.08
C TYR A 173 -14.90 -1.53 5.73
N GLY A 174 -14.30 -0.67 4.90
CA GLY A 174 -14.70 -0.41 3.52
C GLY A 174 -16.13 0.11 3.36
N VAL A 175 -16.75 -0.27 2.26
CA VAL A 175 -18.13 0.15 1.90
C VAL A 175 -19.20 -0.58 2.70
N ALA A 176 -18.89 -1.73 3.28
CA ALA A 176 -19.84 -2.55 4.03
C ALA A 176 -19.97 -2.14 5.51
N GLY A 177 -18.91 -1.57 6.10
CA GLY A 177 -18.79 -1.43 7.54
C GLY A 177 -18.49 -2.76 8.24
N ASP A 178 -18.56 -2.79 9.58
CA ASP A 178 -18.30 -4.00 10.38
C ASP A 178 -19.55 -4.84 10.65
N GLY A 179 -20.69 -4.39 10.17
CA GLY A 179 -21.99 -5.03 10.39
C GLY A 179 -22.63 -4.75 11.77
N ASP A 180 -21.98 -3.94 12.62
CA ASP A 180 -22.46 -3.59 13.97
C ASP A 180 -22.45 -2.07 14.18
N ARG A 181 -21.37 -1.49 14.64
CA ARG A 181 -21.29 -0.08 15.07
C ARG A 181 -20.58 0.83 14.08
N ILE A 182 -19.76 0.30 13.19
CA ILE A 182 -19.05 1.07 12.14
C ILE A 182 -19.79 0.92 10.82
N ARG A 183 -20.29 2.04 10.31
CA ARG A 183 -20.99 2.07 9.02
C ARG A 183 -20.02 1.98 7.87
N GLY A 184 -20.54 1.63 6.68
CA GLY A 184 -19.75 1.72 5.45
C GLY A 184 -19.26 3.13 5.15
N LEU A 185 -18.09 3.23 4.54
CA LEU A 185 -17.41 4.50 4.20
C LEU A 185 -17.16 5.40 5.43
N GLN A 186 -16.92 4.80 6.58
CA GLN A 186 -16.71 5.51 7.83
C GLN A 186 -15.24 5.37 8.26
N PRO A 187 -14.44 6.46 8.27
CA PRO A 187 -13.09 6.47 8.83
C PRO A 187 -13.15 6.34 10.35
N ILE A 188 -12.13 5.73 10.91
CA ILE A 188 -12.01 5.50 12.36
C ILE A 188 -10.69 6.01 12.89
N MET A 189 -10.64 6.26 14.20
CA MET A 189 -9.41 6.50 14.93
C MET A 189 -9.17 5.34 15.88
N MET A 190 -7.92 4.88 15.98
CA MET A 190 -7.52 3.87 16.96
C MET A 190 -6.33 4.37 17.78
N GLU A 191 -6.37 4.11 19.08
CA GLU A 191 -5.19 4.11 19.92
C GLU A 191 -4.79 2.66 20.14
N ILE A 192 -3.52 2.35 19.92
CA ILE A 192 -2.99 0.99 20.02
C ILE A 192 -1.75 0.94 20.90
N GLU A 193 -1.60 -0.18 21.61
CA GLU A 193 -0.40 -0.52 22.34
C GLU A 193 0.00 -1.96 22.02
N LEU A 194 1.20 -2.11 21.45
CA LEU A 194 1.75 -3.42 21.11
C LEU A 194 2.36 -4.05 22.36
N LEU A 195 1.80 -5.19 22.77
CA LEU A 195 2.30 -5.90 23.93
C LEU A 195 3.61 -6.65 23.60
N GLU A 196 4.56 -6.62 24.53
CA GLU A 196 5.74 -7.45 24.40
C GLU A 196 5.36 -8.93 24.54
N ILE A 197 5.79 -9.75 23.60
CA ILE A 197 5.64 -11.19 23.71
C ILE A 197 6.76 -11.68 24.62
N SER A 198 6.46 -11.86 25.92
CA SER A 198 7.39 -12.54 26.81
C SER A 198 7.41 -14.04 26.46
N ASP A 199 8.59 -14.62 26.28
CA ASP A 199 8.81 -16.05 25.94
C ASP A 199 8.13 -17.04 26.92
N ASN A 200 7.66 -16.55 28.07
CA ASN A 200 6.92 -17.36 29.05
C ASN A 200 5.48 -17.74 28.60
N HIS A 201 4.91 -17.09 27.58
CA HIS A 201 3.56 -17.42 27.11
C HIS A 201 3.52 -18.42 25.96
N LEU A 202 4.65 -18.73 25.32
CA LEU A 202 4.72 -19.76 24.29
C LEU A 202 4.49 -21.19 24.81
N ASN A 203 4.55 -21.41 26.15
CA ASN A 203 4.41 -22.73 26.75
C ASN A 203 3.01 -23.10 27.24
N ASN A 204 2.02 -22.16 27.32
CA ASN A 204 0.75 -22.49 27.98
C ASN A 204 -0.54 -22.17 27.20
N ASN A 205 -0.50 -21.44 26.08
CA ASN A 205 -1.71 -21.12 25.33
C ASN A 205 -1.50 -21.20 23.80
N TYR A 206 -0.90 -22.30 23.32
CA TYR A 206 -1.07 -22.68 21.92
C TYR A 206 -2.53 -23.07 21.73
N ILE A 207 -3.34 -22.18 21.20
CA ILE A 207 -4.64 -22.52 20.64
C ILE A 207 -4.34 -23.09 19.26
N PRO A 208 -4.52 -24.41 19.03
CA PRO A 208 -4.32 -24.98 17.71
C PRO A 208 -5.31 -24.30 16.75
N ASP A 209 -4.82 -23.96 15.58
CA ASP A 209 -5.63 -23.47 14.47
C ASP A 209 -6.80 -24.44 14.24
N PRO A 210 -8.08 -24.01 14.36
CA PRO A 210 -9.24 -24.89 14.21
C PRO A 210 -9.42 -25.42 12.78
N TYR A 211 -8.56 -25.02 11.84
CA TYR A 211 -8.63 -25.41 10.42
C TYR A 211 -7.44 -26.25 9.94
N ASN A 212 -6.58 -26.78 10.85
CA ASN A 212 -5.47 -27.67 10.47
C ASN A 212 -5.65 -29.06 11.10
#